data_bdcaaa4841e586f9ae3c2873a6fbeed2
#
_entry.id   bdcaaa4841e586f9ae3c2873a6fbeed2
#
_cell.length_a   1.000
_cell.length_b   1.000
_cell.length_c   1.000
_cell.angle_alpha   90.00
_cell.angle_beta   90.00
_cell.angle_gamma   90.00
#
_symmetry.space_group_name_H-M   'P 1'
#
loop_
_entity.id
_entity.type
_entity.pdbx_description
1 polymer ?
#
loop_
_entity_poly.entity_id
_entity_poly.type
_entity_poly.pdbx_seq_one_letter_code
_entity_poly.pdbx_strand_id
1 'polypeptide(L)'
;YETDSANYFFFDIAHIMGDGMTMNVLFEDLNQLYLGKAVEPETYTFYEYILDEKDRDARGLRAKNEAYFRCLMKDFKIRKSILTRKDCYSLEHGVDADLKGRFTSLNRRNVSAFCKKLGVSENVFFLTAYNLSIGLFSNEKDTVSSSIHSGRTDSRWNRLAGPLFLTYFFRNKEGVDQTVPELLKTNATQIMDTMRCYISNLHADEMFFQYQGDILNIDTVGGYPAERQRMQLDSLPFHLQVFTDAKGYYYELRYWENRFDTRQLHDFLTVMESLMDAMQEETLVRRLSRRLPDRLFPLHYTITVGELNQAAKGQLVTGVDGQEPVKVYVFDENCRKKPFGAWGELYVMDCKPEQVLDEITNPYGPGKLYDSGRTARILPDGSLDFLEQGGRTIMQEGLTGRQFHDLYQIETALKQVPGVEEAAAYVRYADGNKLVLTAEVKGTMEQNADVLKAQVEAQCGKAHVPDILWK
;
A
#
# COMPACT_ATOMS: atom_id res chain seq x y z
N TYR A 1 6.49 10.75 -36.61
CA TYR A 1 7.67 11.61 -36.79
C TYR A 1 8.85 10.79 -37.26
N GLU A 2 9.49 11.23 -38.30
CA GLU A 2 10.71 10.65 -38.82
C GLU A 2 11.88 11.58 -38.50
N THR A 3 12.98 11.01 -38.02
CA THR A 3 14.24 11.72 -37.80
C THR A 3 15.36 10.99 -38.54
N ASP A 4 16.55 11.57 -38.62
CA ASP A 4 17.71 10.93 -39.28
C ASP A 4 18.13 9.60 -38.60
N SER A 5 17.70 9.36 -37.36
CA SER A 5 18.12 8.20 -36.54
C SER A 5 16.99 7.26 -36.12
N ALA A 6 15.74 7.71 -36.16
CA ALA A 6 14.59 6.90 -35.69
C ALA A 6 13.25 7.40 -36.24
N ASN A 7 12.29 6.50 -36.31
CA ASN A 7 10.90 6.80 -36.56
C ASN A 7 10.14 6.76 -35.26
N TYR A 8 9.33 7.78 -34.98
CA TYR A 8 8.49 7.86 -33.78
C TYR A 8 7.03 7.72 -34.17
N PHE A 9 6.38 6.78 -33.53
CA PHE A 9 4.93 6.62 -33.61
C PHE A 9 4.32 7.13 -32.30
N PHE A 10 3.49 8.16 -32.38
CA PHE A 10 2.79 8.72 -31.24
C PHE A 10 1.34 8.23 -31.24
N PHE A 11 0.90 7.72 -30.09
CA PHE A 11 -0.44 7.22 -29.90
C PHE A 11 -1.00 7.74 -28.58
N ASP A 12 -2.12 8.44 -28.66
CA ASP A 12 -2.83 8.99 -27.50
C ASP A 12 -4.28 8.52 -27.52
N ILE A 13 -4.68 7.83 -26.45
CA ILE A 13 -6.05 7.36 -26.24
C ILE A 13 -6.52 7.80 -24.86
N ALA A 14 -7.68 8.45 -24.81
CA ALA A 14 -8.35 8.69 -23.54
C ALA A 14 -8.65 7.36 -22.84
N HIS A 15 -8.28 7.25 -21.54
CA HIS A 15 -8.38 5.99 -20.79
C HIS A 15 -9.79 5.41 -20.70
N ILE A 16 -10.82 6.23 -20.92
CA ILE A 16 -12.22 5.80 -21.03
C ILE A 16 -12.50 4.97 -22.31
N MET A 17 -11.61 5.03 -23.29
CA MET A 17 -11.74 4.31 -24.57
C MET A 17 -10.97 2.99 -24.58
N GLY A 18 -10.04 2.79 -23.67
CA GLY A 18 -9.22 1.58 -23.66
C GLY A 18 -8.31 1.45 -22.42
N ASP A 19 -7.78 0.27 -22.25
CA ASP A 19 -6.86 -0.10 -21.20
C ASP A 19 -5.54 -0.67 -21.78
N GLY A 20 -4.63 -1.14 -20.91
CA GLY A 20 -3.37 -1.74 -21.33
C GLY A 20 -3.52 -2.94 -22.27
N MET A 21 -4.56 -3.75 -22.08
CA MET A 21 -4.84 -4.89 -22.98
C MET A 21 -5.38 -4.43 -24.33
N THR A 22 -6.16 -3.36 -24.36
CA THR A 22 -6.56 -2.70 -25.62
C THR A 22 -5.34 -2.28 -26.43
N MET A 23 -4.33 -1.70 -25.75
CA MET A 23 -3.08 -1.32 -26.39
C MET A 23 -2.33 -2.53 -26.98
N ASN A 24 -2.27 -3.64 -26.24
CA ASN A 24 -1.66 -4.88 -26.75
C ASN A 24 -2.36 -5.37 -28.02
N VAL A 25 -3.69 -5.42 -28.03
CA VAL A 25 -4.47 -5.83 -29.22
C VAL A 25 -4.18 -4.93 -30.40
N LEU A 26 -4.20 -3.60 -30.19
CA LEU A 26 -3.92 -2.62 -31.25
C LEU A 26 -2.50 -2.76 -31.81
N PHE A 27 -1.49 -2.96 -30.97
CA PHE A 27 -0.12 -3.14 -31.43
C PHE A 27 0.11 -4.52 -32.09
N GLU A 28 -0.53 -5.57 -31.61
CA GLU A 28 -0.53 -6.88 -32.28
C GLU A 28 -1.12 -6.76 -33.69
N ASP A 29 -2.25 -6.11 -33.85
CA ASP A 29 -2.93 -5.93 -35.12
C ASP A 29 -2.09 -5.04 -36.06
N LEU A 30 -1.53 -3.95 -35.55
CA LEU A 30 -0.62 -3.08 -36.28
C LEU A 30 0.59 -3.91 -36.80
N ASN A 31 1.20 -4.72 -35.96
CA ASN A 31 2.33 -5.56 -36.32
C ASN A 31 1.95 -6.60 -37.40
N GLN A 32 0.76 -7.22 -37.30
CA GLN A 32 0.27 -8.15 -38.34
C GLN A 32 0.08 -7.44 -39.69
N LEU A 33 -0.52 -6.24 -39.70
CA LEU A 33 -0.73 -5.46 -40.89
C LEU A 33 0.59 -5.04 -41.57
N TYR A 34 1.57 -4.61 -40.77
CA TYR A 34 2.93 -4.29 -41.30
C TYR A 34 3.61 -5.51 -41.93
N LEU A 35 3.34 -6.72 -41.40
CA LEU A 35 3.86 -7.96 -41.96
C LEU A 35 3.04 -8.46 -43.16
N GLY A 36 2.05 -7.72 -43.62
CA GLY A 36 1.16 -8.11 -44.73
C GLY A 36 0.20 -9.22 -44.41
N LYS A 37 -0.07 -9.49 -43.11
CA LYS A 37 -1.01 -10.52 -42.64
C LYS A 37 -2.39 -9.92 -42.43
N ALA A 38 -3.43 -10.75 -42.57
CA ALA A 38 -4.77 -10.36 -42.25
C ALA A 38 -4.98 -10.26 -40.72
N VAL A 39 -5.75 -9.28 -40.31
CA VAL A 39 -6.21 -9.14 -38.92
C VAL A 39 -7.60 -9.77 -38.81
N GLU A 40 -7.83 -10.56 -37.79
CA GLU A 40 -9.14 -11.13 -37.53
C GLU A 40 -10.12 -10.04 -37.08
N PRO A 41 -11.34 -10.00 -37.65
CA PRO A 41 -12.35 -9.03 -37.25
C PRO A 41 -12.79 -9.29 -35.81
N GLU A 42 -13.17 -8.22 -35.11
CA GLU A 42 -13.76 -8.31 -33.79
C GLU A 42 -15.11 -9.05 -33.89
N THR A 43 -15.29 -10.10 -33.08
CA THR A 43 -16.50 -10.95 -33.07
C THR A 43 -17.44 -10.64 -31.92
N TYR A 44 -16.96 -9.87 -30.94
CA TYR A 44 -17.71 -9.44 -29.76
C TYR A 44 -17.27 -8.01 -29.42
N THR A 45 -18.20 -7.09 -29.44
CA THR A 45 -17.94 -5.65 -29.34
C THR A 45 -18.05 -5.13 -27.91
N PHE A 46 -17.46 -3.98 -27.61
CA PHE A 46 -17.62 -3.31 -26.32
C PHE A 46 -19.08 -2.96 -26.00
N TYR A 47 -19.90 -2.73 -27.03
CA TYR A 47 -21.34 -2.51 -26.86
C TYR A 47 -22.04 -3.76 -26.31
N GLU A 48 -21.74 -4.95 -26.84
CA GLU A 48 -22.27 -6.22 -26.34
C GLU A 48 -21.80 -6.50 -24.91
N TYR A 49 -20.55 -6.17 -24.60
CA TYR A 49 -20.05 -6.24 -23.22
C TYR A 49 -20.88 -5.37 -22.26
N ILE A 50 -21.19 -4.14 -22.63
CA ILE A 50 -22.03 -3.25 -21.80
C ILE A 50 -23.44 -3.81 -21.61
N LEU A 51 -24.03 -4.45 -22.63
CA LEU A 51 -25.33 -5.11 -22.51
C LEU A 51 -25.26 -6.32 -21.57
N ASP A 52 -24.22 -7.15 -21.67
CA ASP A 52 -24.01 -8.28 -20.77
C ASP A 52 -23.84 -7.80 -19.31
N GLU A 53 -23.12 -6.69 -19.08
CA GLU A 53 -22.98 -6.10 -17.73
C GLU A 53 -24.31 -5.62 -17.16
N LYS A 54 -25.13 -4.93 -17.97
CA LYS A 54 -26.48 -4.50 -17.55
C LYS A 54 -27.39 -5.67 -17.20
N ASP A 55 -27.32 -6.76 -17.96
CA ASP A 55 -28.08 -7.98 -17.67
C ASP A 55 -27.61 -8.65 -16.36
N ARG A 56 -26.32 -8.68 -16.12
CA ARG A 56 -25.73 -9.18 -14.86
C ARG A 56 -26.18 -8.36 -13.64
N ASP A 57 -26.21 -7.03 -13.76
CA ASP A 57 -26.70 -6.14 -12.71
C ASP A 57 -28.20 -6.38 -12.45
N ALA A 58 -29.00 -6.55 -13.50
CA ALA A 58 -30.44 -6.83 -13.41
C ALA A 58 -30.74 -8.18 -12.71
N ARG A 59 -29.81 -9.16 -12.82
CA ARG A 59 -29.87 -10.45 -12.11
C ARG A 59 -29.39 -10.38 -10.66
N GLY A 60 -29.03 -9.20 -10.15
CA GLY A 60 -28.59 -8.98 -8.77
C GLY A 60 -27.16 -9.41 -8.49
N LEU A 61 -26.34 -9.67 -9.51
CA LEU A 61 -24.93 -10.08 -9.33
C LEU A 61 -24.10 -8.98 -8.67
N ARG A 62 -24.39 -7.71 -8.94
CA ARG A 62 -23.73 -6.58 -8.30
C ARG A 62 -23.90 -6.61 -6.77
N ALA A 63 -25.11 -6.79 -6.26
CA ALA A 63 -25.36 -6.86 -4.82
C ALA A 63 -24.62 -8.03 -4.15
N LYS A 64 -24.53 -9.19 -4.84
CA LYS A 64 -23.74 -10.34 -4.39
C LYS A 64 -22.24 -10.00 -4.31
N ASN A 65 -21.71 -9.33 -5.33
CA ASN A 65 -20.32 -8.95 -5.40
C ASN A 65 -19.97 -7.91 -4.31
N GLU A 66 -20.82 -6.92 -4.09
CA GLU A 66 -20.70 -5.97 -2.99
C GLU A 66 -20.69 -6.65 -1.62
N ALA A 67 -21.52 -7.68 -1.42
CA ALA A 67 -21.52 -8.48 -0.19
C ALA A 67 -20.21 -9.22 0.03
N TYR A 68 -19.58 -9.74 -1.03
CA TYR A 68 -18.25 -10.35 -0.93
C TYR A 68 -17.21 -9.36 -0.42
N PHE A 69 -17.09 -8.17 -1.02
CA PHE A 69 -16.11 -7.17 -0.59
C PHE A 69 -16.39 -6.64 0.81
N ARG A 70 -17.67 -6.47 1.17
CA ARG A 70 -18.06 -6.11 2.54
C ARG A 70 -17.58 -7.16 3.54
N CYS A 71 -17.69 -8.45 3.20
CA CYS A 71 -17.18 -9.53 4.03
C CYS A 71 -15.66 -9.52 4.09
N LEU A 72 -14.98 -9.38 2.94
CA LEU A 72 -13.52 -9.34 2.83
C LEU A 72 -12.93 -8.21 3.67
N MET A 73 -13.54 -7.02 3.62
CA MET A 73 -13.03 -5.81 4.26
C MET A 73 -13.61 -5.57 5.67
N LYS A 74 -14.46 -6.50 6.14
CA LYS A 74 -15.04 -6.41 7.48
C LYS A 74 -13.94 -6.27 8.54
N ASP A 75 -14.15 -5.34 9.47
CA ASP A 75 -13.26 -5.04 10.62
C ASP A 75 -11.86 -4.50 10.25
N PHE A 76 -11.55 -4.31 8.95
CA PHE A 76 -10.30 -3.66 8.55
C PHE A 76 -10.38 -2.15 8.76
N LYS A 77 -9.31 -1.59 9.36
CA LYS A 77 -9.22 -0.17 9.71
C LYS A 77 -7.87 0.40 9.29
N ILE A 78 -7.90 1.43 8.47
CA ILE A 78 -6.68 2.16 8.08
C ILE A 78 -6.41 3.22 9.14
N ARG A 79 -5.28 3.08 9.86
CA ARG A 79 -4.94 3.93 11.01
C ARG A 79 -3.60 4.63 10.89
N LYS A 80 -2.74 4.18 9.99
CA LYS A 80 -1.36 4.65 9.83
C LYS A 80 -1.02 4.79 8.36
N SER A 81 -0.23 5.80 8.05
CA SER A 81 0.50 5.90 6.79
C SER A 81 1.91 5.35 6.95
N ILE A 82 2.50 4.87 5.87
CA ILE A 82 3.86 4.35 5.84
C ILE A 82 4.67 5.07 4.75
N LEU A 83 6.00 5.04 4.88
CA LEU A 83 6.95 5.60 3.90
C LEU A 83 6.81 7.12 3.69
N THR A 84 5.93 7.78 4.43
CA THR A 84 5.68 9.21 4.32
C THR A 84 6.78 10.04 4.95
N ARG A 85 7.00 11.25 4.42
CA ARG A 85 7.89 12.25 5.04
C ARG A 85 7.34 12.66 6.41
N LYS A 86 8.24 13.05 7.31
CA LYS A 86 7.88 13.49 8.67
C LYS A 86 6.92 14.70 8.67
N ASP A 87 7.12 15.62 7.74
CA ASP A 87 6.41 16.90 7.69
C ASP A 87 5.24 16.90 6.68
N CYS A 88 4.77 15.71 6.26
CA CYS A 88 3.70 15.58 5.30
C CYS A 88 2.33 15.54 5.99
N TYR A 89 1.79 16.70 6.33
CA TYR A 89 0.53 16.80 7.09
C TYR A 89 -0.72 16.94 6.23
N SER A 90 -0.64 17.57 5.07
CA SER A 90 -1.79 17.76 4.18
C SER A 90 -1.30 18.19 2.80
N LEU A 91 -1.69 17.44 1.78
CA LEU A 91 -1.33 17.76 0.40
C LEU A 91 -2.59 17.75 -0.45
N GLU A 92 -2.99 18.93 -0.92
CA GLU A 92 -4.06 19.03 -1.92
C GLU A 92 -3.56 18.56 -3.30
N HIS A 93 -2.27 18.77 -3.58
CA HIS A 93 -1.64 18.40 -4.86
C HIS A 93 -0.30 17.70 -4.63
N GLY A 94 -0.10 16.58 -5.34
CA GLY A 94 1.16 15.87 -5.35
C GLY A 94 2.17 16.49 -6.33
N VAL A 95 3.44 16.31 -6.02
CA VAL A 95 4.55 16.56 -6.96
C VAL A 95 5.02 15.20 -7.45
N ASP A 96 4.77 14.91 -8.72
CA ASP A 96 5.05 13.60 -9.30
C ASP A 96 6.55 13.35 -9.42
N ALA A 97 6.98 12.16 -9.03
CA ALA A 97 8.33 11.64 -9.18
C ALA A 97 8.31 10.16 -9.58
N ASP A 98 9.40 9.73 -10.21
CA ASP A 98 9.60 8.34 -10.64
C ASP A 98 10.85 7.73 -9.99
N LEU A 99 10.73 6.46 -9.59
CA LEU A 99 11.85 5.61 -9.20
C LEU A 99 11.82 4.33 -10.03
N LYS A 100 12.88 4.08 -10.80
CA LYS A 100 13.00 2.91 -11.69
C LYS A 100 14.19 2.06 -11.30
N GLY A 101 14.05 0.75 -11.39
CA GLY A 101 15.12 -0.18 -11.07
C GLY A 101 14.79 -1.62 -11.40
N ARG A 102 15.65 -2.53 -10.93
CA ARG A 102 15.51 -3.97 -11.15
C ARG A 102 15.64 -4.73 -9.84
N PHE A 103 14.90 -5.82 -9.73
CA PHE A 103 15.08 -6.81 -8.67
C PHE A 103 16.21 -7.75 -9.08
N THR A 104 17.44 -7.43 -8.67
CA THR A 104 18.67 -8.09 -9.17
C THR A 104 18.95 -9.45 -8.52
N SER A 105 18.42 -9.69 -7.32
CA SER A 105 18.54 -10.98 -6.62
C SER A 105 17.58 -12.03 -7.17
N LEU A 106 16.52 -11.61 -7.89
CA LEU A 106 15.48 -12.51 -8.37
C LEU A 106 15.82 -13.12 -9.73
N ASN A 107 15.90 -14.44 -9.77
CA ASN A 107 15.98 -15.18 -11.04
C ASN A 107 14.59 -15.55 -11.55
N ARG A 108 14.19 -15.04 -12.71
CA ARG A 108 12.86 -15.25 -13.30
C ARG A 108 12.51 -16.76 -13.44
N ARG A 109 13.48 -17.60 -13.85
CA ARG A 109 13.24 -19.05 -13.99
C ARG A 109 12.92 -19.70 -12.66
N ASN A 110 13.63 -19.30 -11.59
CA ASN A 110 13.42 -19.83 -10.25
C ASN A 110 12.06 -19.41 -9.69
N VAL A 111 11.70 -18.12 -9.81
CA VAL A 111 10.40 -17.59 -9.37
C VAL A 111 9.26 -18.28 -10.13
N SER A 112 9.35 -18.38 -11.47
CA SER A 112 8.35 -19.06 -12.28
C SER A 112 8.21 -20.54 -11.91
N ALA A 113 9.33 -21.25 -11.70
CA ALA A 113 9.32 -22.65 -11.27
C ALA A 113 8.70 -22.82 -9.88
N PHE A 114 9.03 -21.93 -8.94
CA PHE A 114 8.46 -21.91 -7.59
C PHE A 114 6.93 -21.69 -7.63
N CYS A 115 6.47 -20.66 -8.34
CA CYS A 115 5.06 -20.37 -8.51
C CYS A 115 4.31 -21.52 -9.17
N LYS A 116 4.86 -22.09 -10.24
CA LYS A 116 4.29 -23.26 -10.93
C LYS A 116 4.17 -24.48 -10.02
N LYS A 117 5.20 -24.78 -9.21
CA LYS A 117 5.19 -25.88 -8.24
C LYS A 117 4.07 -25.74 -7.22
N LEU A 118 3.75 -24.51 -6.81
CA LEU A 118 2.68 -24.21 -5.85
C LEU A 118 1.30 -24.07 -6.50
N GLY A 119 1.22 -23.94 -7.83
CA GLY A 119 -0.02 -23.69 -8.57
C GLY A 119 -0.53 -22.24 -8.37
N VAL A 120 0.37 -21.29 -8.18
CA VAL A 120 0.05 -19.86 -8.04
C VAL A 120 0.65 -19.04 -9.18
N SER A 121 0.11 -17.84 -9.45
CA SER A 121 0.67 -16.93 -10.44
C SER A 121 1.80 -16.09 -9.86
N GLU A 122 2.67 -15.55 -10.72
CA GLU A 122 3.68 -14.56 -10.30
C GLU A 122 3.02 -13.30 -9.72
N ASN A 123 1.85 -12.87 -10.22
CA ASN A 123 1.10 -11.77 -9.61
C ASN A 123 0.79 -12.03 -8.13
N VAL A 124 0.32 -13.24 -7.78
CA VAL A 124 0.09 -13.63 -6.37
C VAL A 124 1.37 -13.52 -5.55
N PHE A 125 2.48 -14.01 -6.09
CA PHE A 125 3.78 -13.98 -5.42
C PHE A 125 4.23 -12.55 -5.12
N PHE A 126 4.24 -11.68 -6.14
CA PHE A 126 4.65 -10.28 -5.99
C PHE A 126 3.70 -9.48 -5.11
N LEU A 127 2.40 -9.64 -5.27
CA LEU A 127 1.40 -8.93 -4.47
C LEU A 127 1.43 -9.35 -2.99
N THR A 128 1.72 -10.64 -2.73
CA THR A 128 1.94 -11.13 -1.36
C THR A 128 3.18 -10.50 -0.74
N ALA A 129 4.32 -10.49 -1.45
CA ALA A 129 5.55 -9.86 -0.98
C ALA A 129 5.38 -8.36 -0.73
N TYR A 130 4.65 -7.67 -1.60
CA TYR A 130 4.30 -6.26 -1.45
C TYR A 130 3.53 -6.01 -0.14
N ASN A 131 2.50 -6.82 0.13
CA ASN A 131 1.71 -6.67 1.36
C ASN A 131 2.48 -7.09 2.63
N LEU A 132 3.36 -8.09 2.56
CA LEU A 132 4.28 -8.40 3.65
C LEU A 132 5.23 -7.22 3.93
N SER A 133 5.68 -6.51 2.90
CA SER A 133 6.48 -5.30 3.07
C SER A 133 5.68 -4.18 3.73
N ILE A 134 4.42 -3.95 3.31
CA ILE A 134 3.51 -3.02 4.00
C ILE A 134 3.37 -3.40 5.47
N GLY A 135 3.15 -4.68 5.78
CA GLY A 135 3.01 -5.18 7.16
C GLY A 135 4.26 -4.93 7.99
N LEU A 136 5.44 -5.12 7.41
CA LEU A 136 6.70 -4.84 8.09
C LEU A 136 6.85 -3.34 8.43
N PHE A 137 6.52 -2.45 7.50
CA PHE A 137 6.65 -1.00 7.70
C PHE A 137 5.52 -0.41 8.57
N SER A 138 4.32 -0.94 8.51
CA SER A 138 3.20 -0.51 9.36
C SER A 138 3.20 -1.15 10.75
N ASN A 139 3.96 -2.22 10.97
CA ASN A 139 3.87 -3.08 12.16
C ASN A 139 2.48 -3.73 12.32
N GLU A 140 1.90 -4.19 11.20
CA GLU A 140 0.59 -4.83 11.16
C GLU A 140 0.69 -6.19 10.45
N LYS A 141 -0.09 -7.17 10.90
CA LYS A 141 -0.21 -8.50 10.27
C LYS A 141 -1.40 -8.63 9.33
N ASP A 142 -2.26 -7.63 9.34
CA ASP A 142 -3.45 -7.53 8.49
C ASP A 142 -3.31 -6.26 7.66
N THR A 143 -3.03 -6.43 6.36
CA THR A 143 -2.72 -5.34 5.44
C THR A 143 -3.64 -5.37 4.24
N VAL A 144 -3.88 -4.20 3.67
CA VAL A 144 -4.64 -4.03 2.43
C VAL A 144 -3.84 -3.19 1.47
N SER A 145 -3.95 -3.53 0.21
CA SER A 145 -3.50 -2.71 -0.91
C SER A 145 -4.50 -2.78 -2.05
N SER A 146 -4.44 -1.80 -2.93
CA SER A 146 -5.20 -1.85 -4.19
C SER A 146 -4.36 -2.46 -5.29
N SER A 147 -5.02 -3.20 -6.19
CA SER A 147 -4.39 -3.74 -7.38
C SER A 147 -5.37 -3.71 -8.55
N ILE A 148 -4.89 -4.08 -9.73
CA ILE A 148 -5.66 -4.04 -10.96
C ILE A 148 -5.66 -5.42 -11.64
N HIS A 149 -6.77 -5.74 -12.28
CA HIS A 149 -6.94 -6.92 -13.11
C HIS A 149 -7.44 -6.49 -14.50
N SER A 150 -7.09 -7.24 -15.54
CA SER A 150 -7.47 -6.92 -16.93
C SER A 150 -9.00 -6.92 -17.18
N GLY A 151 -9.79 -7.46 -16.25
CA GLY A 151 -11.23 -7.62 -16.42
C GLY A 151 -11.66 -8.67 -17.44
N ARG A 152 -10.73 -9.25 -18.18
CA ARG A 152 -10.99 -10.24 -19.24
C ARG A 152 -11.10 -11.64 -18.66
N THR A 153 -12.24 -11.90 -18.01
CA THR A 153 -12.55 -13.20 -17.36
C THR A 153 -13.30 -14.18 -18.27
N ASP A 154 -13.73 -13.74 -19.45
CA ASP A 154 -14.36 -14.54 -20.50
C ASP A 154 -13.48 -14.52 -21.75
N SER A 155 -13.33 -15.67 -22.40
CA SER A 155 -12.48 -15.80 -23.60
C SER A 155 -12.93 -14.91 -24.76
N ARG A 156 -14.23 -14.56 -24.84
CA ARG A 156 -14.77 -13.60 -25.81
C ARG A 156 -14.17 -12.22 -25.66
N TRP A 157 -13.69 -11.87 -24.45
CA TRP A 157 -13.15 -10.54 -24.12
C TRP A 157 -11.65 -10.42 -24.33
N ASN A 158 -10.94 -11.53 -24.68
CA ASN A 158 -9.47 -11.52 -24.79
C ASN A 158 -8.94 -10.47 -25.78
N ARG A 159 -9.64 -10.28 -26.90
CA ARG A 159 -9.28 -9.29 -27.92
C ARG A 159 -10.19 -8.07 -27.96
N LEU A 160 -11.07 -7.93 -26.97
CA LEU A 160 -12.02 -6.82 -26.90
C LEU A 160 -11.26 -5.51 -26.62
N ALA A 161 -11.43 -4.53 -27.50
CA ALA A 161 -10.95 -3.17 -27.29
C ALA A 161 -11.94 -2.39 -26.41
N GLY A 162 -11.46 -1.90 -25.27
CA GLY A 162 -12.28 -1.17 -24.30
C GLY A 162 -11.67 -1.15 -22.90
N PRO A 163 -12.16 -0.29 -22.01
CA PRO A 163 -11.68 -0.17 -20.64
C PRO A 163 -12.32 -1.25 -19.74
N LEU A 164 -11.84 -2.49 -19.83
CA LEU A 164 -12.33 -3.61 -19.06
C LEU A 164 -11.61 -3.81 -17.73
N PHE A 165 -10.52 -3.10 -17.50
CA PHE A 165 -9.74 -3.25 -16.27
C PHE A 165 -10.58 -3.01 -15.01
N LEU A 166 -10.28 -3.74 -13.97
CA LEU A 166 -10.97 -3.71 -12.68
C LEU A 166 -9.96 -3.45 -11.57
N THR A 167 -10.20 -2.44 -10.78
CA THR A 167 -9.48 -2.24 -9.53
C THR A 167 -10.09 -3.13 -8.45
N TYR A 168 -9.26 -3.75 -7.63
CA TYR A 168 -9.70 -4.58 -6.52
C TYR A 168 -8.85 -4.35 -5.28
N PHE A 169 -9.43 -4.63 -4.11
CA PHE A 169 -8.70 -4.66 -2.85
C PHE A 169 -8.17 -6.05 -2.60
N PHE A 170 -6.91 -6.09 -2.19
CA PHE A 170 -6.24 -7.29 -1.74
C PHE A 170 -5.91 -7.17 -0.26
N ARG A 171 -6.42 -8.09 0.55
CA ARG A 171 -6.18 -8.13 2.00
C ARG A 171 -5.30 -9.32 2.35
N ASN A 172 -4.12 -9.05 2.90
CA ASN A 172 -3.20 -10.07 3.36
C ASN A 172 -3.29 -10.19 4.88
N LYS A 173 -3.59 -11.39 5.36
CA LYS A 173 -3.59 -11.71 6.79
C LYS A 173 -2.54 -12.75 7.09
N GLU A 174 -1.58 -12.41 7.95
CA GLU A 174 -0.53 -13.30 8.38
C GLU A 174 -0.98 -14.13 9.58
N GLY A 175 -0.94 -15.46 9.46
CA GLY A 175 -1.13 -16.38 10.59
C GLY A 175 0.16 -16.58 11.40
N VAL A 176 0.05 -16.87 12.69
CA VAL A 176 1.21 -17.00 13.62
C VAL A 176 2.23 -18.03 13.16
N ASP A 177 1.80 -19.21 12.74
CA ASP A 177 2.67 -20.30 12.28
C ASP A 177 2.41 -20.68 10.81
N GLN A 178 1.91 -19.74 10.04
CA GLN A 178 1.59 -19.95 8.63
C GLN A 178 2.85 -20.15 7.81
N THR A 179 2.83 -21.14 6.92
CA THR A 179 3.90 -21.34 5.95
C THR A 179 3.72 -20.43 4.73
N VAL A 180 4.83 -20.13 4.05
CA VAL A 180 4.81 -19.35 2.79
C VAL A 180 3.92 -20.00 1.72
N PRO A 181 3.98 -21.30 1.47
CA PRO A 181 3.06 -21.96 0.54
C PRO A 181 1.58 -21.85 0.91
N GLU A 182 1.24 -21.93 2.20
CA GLU A 182 -0.15 -21.77 2.67
C GLU A 182 -0.64 -20.33 2.47
N LEU A 183 0.18 -19.33 2.82
CA LEU A 183 -0.14 -17.93 2.58
C LEU A 183 -0.37 -17.66 1.10
N LEU A 184 0.53 -18.09 0.22
CA LEU A 184 0.41 -17.90 -1.22
C LEU A 184 -0.85 -18.56 -1.80
N LYS A 185 -1.22 -19.76 -1.34
CA LYS A 185 -2.45 -20.44 -1.78
C LYS A 185 -3.70 -19.73 -1.29
N THR A 186 -3.70 -19.26 -0.03
CA THR A 186 -4.81 -18.47 0.52
C THR A 186 -5.00 -17.19 -0.30
N ASN A 187 -3.92 -16.49 -0.59
CA ASN A 187 -3.93 -15.26 -1.37
C ASN A 187 -4.34 -15.52 -2.84
N ALA A 188 -3.90 -16.62 -3.43
CA ALA A 188 -4.36 -17.02 -4.77
C ALA A 188 -5.87 -17.26 -4.82
N THR A 189 -6.42 -17.93 -3.82
CA THR A 189 -7.86 -18.17 -3.71
C THR A 189 -8.62 -16.85 -3.58
N GLN A 190 -8.15 -15.94 -2.73
CA GLN A 190 -8.75 -14.62 -2.58
C GLN A 190 -8.77 -13.84 -3.90
N ILE A 191 -7.66 -13.82 -4.65
CA ILE A 191 -7.59 -13.12 -5.95
C ILE A 191 -8.60 -13.75 -6.95
N MET A 192 -8.69 -15.09 -7.00
CA MET A 192 -9.67 -15.76 -7.87
C MET A 192 -11.12 -15.42 -7.50
N ASP A 193 -11.44 -15.36 -6.21
CA ASP A 193 -12.78 -15.01 -5.74
C ASP A 193 -13.09 -13.53 -6.01
N THR A 194 -12.09 -12.67 -5.86
CA THR A 194 -12.17 -11.24 -6.20
C THR A 194 -12.47 -11.04 -7.70
N MET A 195 -11.82 -11.82 -8.58
CA MET A 195 -12.09 -11.79 -10.02
C MET A 195 -13.51 -12.25 -10.37
N ARG A 196 -14.06 -13.21 -9.63
CA ARG A 196 -15.45 -13.68 -9.82
C ARG A 196 -16.49 -12.72 -9.29
N CYS A 197 -16.14 -11.96 -8.26
CA CYS A 197 -17.01 -11.04 -7.54
C CYS A 197 -16.64 -9.57 -7.82
N TYR A 198 -16.19 -9.23 -9.02
CA TYR A 198 -15.75 -7.88 -9.32
C TYR A 198 -16.87 -6.84 -9.22
N ILE A 199 -16.48 -5.60 -8.92
CA ILE A 199 -17.33 -4.42 -8.92
C ILE A 199 -16.60 -3.34 -9.70
N SER A 200 -17.28 -2.71 -10.64
CA SER A 200 -16.80 -1.49 -11.27
C SER A 200 -16.77 -0.33 -10.25
N ASN A 201 -15.78 0.56 -10.33
CA ASN A 201 -15.64 1.76 -9.51
C ASN A 201 -15.27 1.50 -8.03
N LEU A 202 -14.42 0.53 -7.75
CA LEU A 202 -13.70 0.49 -6.48
C LEU A 202 -12.67 1.63 -6.45
N HIS A 203 -12.71 2.41 -5.38
CA HIS A 203 -11.72 3.46 -5.17
C HIS A 203 -10.40 2.83 -4.74
N ALA A 204 -9.29 3.30 -5.32
CA ALA A 204 -7.97 2.81 -4.98
C ALA A 204 -7.57 3.25 -3.55
N ASP A 205 -6.90 2.37 -2.83
CA ASP A 205 -6.13 2.73 -1.64
C ASP A 205 -4.87 3.51 -2.06
N GLU A 206 -4.26 4.23 -1.11
CA GLU A 206 -3.03 4.98 -1.36
C GLU A 206 -1.89 4.08 -1.88
N MET A 207 -1.81 2.84 -1.37
CA MET A 207 -0.77 1.87 -1.70
C MET A 207 -1.21 0.99 -2.89
N PHE A 208 -1.00 1.51 -4.11
CA PHE A 208 -1.40 0.82 -5.33
C PHE A 208 -0.26 -0.01 -5.91
N PHE A 209 -0.55 -1.29 -6.20
CA PHE A 209 0.40 -2.22 -6.79
C PHE A 209 -0.14 -2.84 -8.08
N GLN A 210 0.71 -3.02 -9.09
CA GLN A 210 0.35 -3.66 -10.35
C GLN A 210 1.46 -4.57 -10.85
N TYR A 211 1.16 -5.85 -11.03
CA TYR A 211 2.02 -6.76 -11.76
C TYR A 211 1.63 -6.77 -13.23
N GLN A 212 2.48 -6.21 -14.08
CA GLN A 212 2.27 -6.12 -15.52
C GLN A 212 2.82 -7.36 -16.27
N GLY A 213 3.86 -7.99 -15.73
CA GLY A 213 4.53 -9.10 -16.41
C GLY A 213 5.04 -8.66 -17.80
N ASP A 214 4.69 -9.45 -18.81
CA ASP A 214 5.04 -9.20 -20.22
C ASP A 214 4.01 -8.27 -20.93
N ILE A 215 2.96 -7.81 -20.25
CA ILE A 215 1.95 -6.91 -20.84
C ILE A 215 2.62 -5.59 -21.24
N LEU A 216 2.34 -5.12 -22.48
CA LEU A 216 2.91 -3.91 -23.04
C LEU A 216 4.41 -3.99 -23.37
N ASN A 217 5.04 -5.15 -23.40
CA ASN A 217 6.36 -5.34 -23.98
C ASN A 217 6.24 -5.36 -25.51
N ILE A 218 6.51 -4.21 -26.12
CA ILE A 218 6.50 -4.04 -27.57
C ILE A 218 7.96 -3.94 -28.02
N ASP A 219 8.54 -5.09 -28.34
CA ASP A 219 9.95 -5.19 -28.74
C ASP A 219 10.14 -4.94 -30.23
N THR A 220 9.08 -5.10 -31.04
CA THR A 220 9.12 -4.94 -32.48
C THR A 220 7.81 -4.38 -33.04
N VAL A 221 7.91 -3.59 -34.11
CA VAL A 221 6.77 -3.18 -34.95
C VAL A 221 7.15 -3.47 -36.41
N GLY A 222 6.34 -4.31 -37.09
CA GLY A 222 6.62 -4.69 -38.49
C GLY A 222 7.95 -5.45 -38.68
N GLY A 223 8.46 -6.12 -37.61
CA GLY A 223 9.76 -6.78 -37.59
C GLY A 223 10.96 -5.85 -37.34
N TYR A 224 10.74 -4.56 -37.16
CA TYR A 224 11.77 -3.61 -36.75
C TYR A 224 11.82 -3.47 -35.24
N PRO A 225 13.00 -3.34 -34.61
CA PRO A 225 13.13 -3.09 -33.18
C PRO A 225 12.36 -1.84 -32.78
N ALA A 226 11.56 -1.95 -31.71
CA ALA A 226 10.78 -0.85 -31.18
C ALA A 226 11.06 -0.68 -29.68
N GLU A 227 11.15 0.57 -29.24
CA GLU A 227 11.27 0.93 -27.84
C GLU A 227 10.10 1.82 -27.45
N ARG A 228 9.45 1.45 -26.33
CA ARG A 228 8.33 2.19 -25.84
C ARG A 228 8.78 3.37 -24.98
N GLN A 229 8.41 4.58 -25.38
CA GLN A 229 8.51 5.78 -24.56
C GLN A 229 7.15 6.02 -23.89
N ARG A 230 7.08 6.01 -22.57
CA ARG A 230 5.87 6.37 -21.82
C ARG A 230 5.84 7.87 -21.55
N MET A 231 4.78 8.50 -22.00
CA MET A 231 4.38 9.84 -21.55
C MET A 231 3.06 9.67 -20.80
N GLN A 232 3.09 9.33 -19.53
CA GLN A 232 1.86 9.17 -18.77
C GLN A 232 1.82 10.19 -17.64
N LEU A 233 0.77 10.96 -17.60
CA LEU A 233 0.39 11.81 -16.48
C LEU A 233 -0.47 10.95 -15.53
N ASP A 234 0.18 10.32 -14.57
CA ASP A 234 -0.54 9.57 -13.55
C ASP A 234 -0.51 10.35 -12.25
N SER A 235 -1.63 10.39 -11.57
CA SER A 235 -1.82 11.20 -10.37
C SER A 235 -2.03 10.37 -9.10
N LEU A 236 -1.70 9.06 -9.11
CA LEU A 236 -1.75 8.25 -7.90
C LEU A 236 -0.61 8.63 -6.95
N PRO A 237 -0.89 8.82 -5.65
CA PRO A 237 0.13 9.16 -4.67
C PRO A 237 1.27 8.16 -4.59
N PHE A 238 0.96 6.88 -4.80
CA PHE A 238 1.92 5.78 -4.84
C PHE A 238 1.43 4.69 -5.80
N HIS A 239 2.23 4.37 -6.83
CA HIS A 239 1.90 3.33 -7.80
C HIS A 239 3.15 2.53 -8.17
N LEU A 240 3.28 1.35 -7.61
CA LEU A 240 4.36 0.40 -7.94
C LEU A 240 3.91 -0.55 -9.04
N GLN A 241 4.62 -0.53 -10.16
CA GLN A 241 4.43 -1.45 -11.28
C GLN A 241 5.64 -2.37 -11.44
N VAL A 242 5.39 -3.66 -11.65
CA VAL A 242 6.42 -4.68 -11.88
C VAL A 242 6.25 -5.28 -13.27
N PHE A 243 7.32 -5.29 -14.02
CA PHE A 243 7.39 -5.79 -15.40
C PHE A 243 8.43 -6.89 -15.52
N THR A 244 8.39 -7.61 -16.63
CA THR A 244 9.40 -8.60 -17.00
C THR A 244 10.02 -8.28 -18.36
N ASP A 245 11.28 -8.65 -18.54
CA ASP A 245 11.98 -8.65 -19.83
C ASP A 245 12.96 -9.84 -19.87
N ALA A 246 13.80 -9.88 -20.90
CA ALA A 246 14.82 -10.91 -21.08
C ALA A 246 15.85 -10.95 -19.93
N LYS A 247 16.03 -9.84 -19.19
CA LYS A 247 17.00 -9.70 -18.07
C LYS A 247 16.38 -10.05 -16.70
N GLY A 248 15.05 -10.28 -16.62
CA GLY A 248 14.33 -10.59 -15.38
C GLY A 248 13.25 -9.57 -15.03
N TYR A 249 13.15 -9.23 -13.75
CA TYR A 249 12.12 -8.31 -13.25
C TYR A 249 12.66 -6.89 -13.10
N TYR A 250 11.88 -5.91 -13.54
CA TYR A 250 12.14 -4.50 -13.28
C TYR A 250 10.88 -3.81 -12.77
N TYR A 251 11.04 -2.67 -12.13
CA TYR A 251 9.94 -1.91 -11.55
C TYR A 251 9.97 -0.45 -11.97
N GLU A 252 8.80 0.14 -12.02
CA GLU A 252 8.56 1.57 -12.08
C GLU A 252 7.66 1.94 -10.91
N LEU A 253 8.17 2.76 -10.00
CA LEU A 253 7.42 3.33 -8.89
C LEU A 253 7.20 4.81 -9.18
N ARG A 254 5.94 5.20 -9.31
CA ARG A 254 5.52 6.60 -9.35
C ARG A 254 5.01 6.98 -8.00
N TYR A 255 5.34 8.17 -7.55
CA TYR A 255 4.97 8.61 -6.23
C TYR A 255 4.96 10.14 -6.14
N TRP A 256 4.31 10.67 -5.13
CA TRP A 256 4.39 12.09 -4.79
C TRP A 256 5.59 12.34 -3.88
N GLU A 257 6.63 13.03 -4.37
CA GLU A 257 7.86 13.28 -3.62
C GLU A 257 7.66 14.23 -2.42
N ASN A 258 6.62 15.05 -2.45
CA ASN A 258 6.25 15.90 -1.31
C ASN A 258 5.49 15.11 -0.22
N ARG A 259 5.04 13.87 -0.48
CA ARG A 259 4.41 12.99 0.49
C ARG A 259 5.32 11.85 0.96
N PHE A 260 6.00 11.20 0.04
CA PHE A 260 6.84 10.04 0.33
C PHE A 260 8.32 10.40 0.40
N ASP A 261 9.06 9.73 1.26
CA ASP A 261 10.51 9.89 1.37
C ASP A 261 11.23 8.90 0.44
N THR A 262 11.98 9.41 -0.52
CA THR A 262 12.67 8.61 -1.55
C THR A 262 13.62 7.55 -0.95
N ARG A 263 14.28 7.83 0.18
CA ARG A 263 15.17 6.86 0.84
C ARG A 263 14.37 5.72 1.45
N GLN A 264 13.25 6.03 2.11
CA GLN A 264 12.35 4.99 2.62
C GLN A 264 11.76 4.14 1.49
N LEU A 265 11.49 4.72 0.30
CA LEU A 265 11.05 3.97 -0.87
C LEU A 265 12.12 2.99 -1.37
N HIS A 266 13.39 3.40 -1.39
CA HIS A 266 14.49 2.48 -1.71
C HIS A 266 14.62 1.34 -0.71
N ASP A 267 14.50 1.64 0.58
CA ASP A 267 14.52 0.62 1.63
C ASP A 267 13.33 -0.33 1.53
N PHE A 268 12.14 0.19 1.24
CA PHE A 268 10.94 -0.61 1.00
C PHE A 268 11.11 -1.59 -0.18
N LEU A 269 11.64 -1.12 -1.31
CA LEU A 269 11.91 -1.97 -2.48
C LEU A 269 13.00 -3.02 -2.18
N THR A 270 14.01 -2.66 -1.39
CA THR A 270 15.04 -3.60 -0.93
C THR A 270 14.45 -4.68 0.00
N VAL A 271 13.56 -4.27 0.92
CA VAL A 271 12.82 -5.20 1.78
C VAL A 271 11.98 -6.15 0.92
N MET A 272 11.21 -5.61 -0.02
CA MET A 272 10.36 -6.40 -0.90
C MET A 272 11.17 -7.42 -1.70
N GLU A 273 12.30 -7.02 -2.29
CA GLU A 273 13.20 -7.93 -3.01
C GLU A 273 13.74 -9.04 -2.10
N SER A 274 14.20 -8.68 -0.91
CA SER A 274 14.75 -9.64 0.07
C SER A 274 13.68 -10.61 0.58
N LEU A 275 12.45 -10.14 0.78
CA LEU A 275 11.33 -11.03 1.14
C LEU A 275 11.00 -12.00 0.01
N MET A 276 10.98 -11.55 -1.25
CA MET A 276 10.72 -12.40 -2.40
C MET A 276 11.80 -13.48 -2.58
N ASP A 277 13.07 -13.13 -2.33
CA ASP A 277 14.15 -14.11 -2.34
C ASP A 277 13.97 -15.14 -1.21
N ALA A 278 13.73 -14.66 0.01
CA ALA A 278 13.51 -15.51 1.18
C ALA A 278 12.27 -16.42 1.05
N MET A 279 11.19 -15.97 0.42
CA MET A 279 9.96 -16.75 0.21
C MET A 279 10.18 -18.02 -0.63
N GLN A 280 11.23 -18.09 -1.44
CA GLN A 280 11.58 -19.26 -2.24
C GLN A 280 12.26 -20.37 -1.42
N GLU A 281 12.88 -20.03 -0.29
CA GLU A 281 13.68 -20.92 0.54
C GLU A 281 13.08 -21.17 1.93
N GLU A 282 12.52 -20.13 2.56
CA GLU A 282 12.00 -20.21 3.92
C GLU A 282 10.57 -20.73 3.95
N THR A 283 10.29 -21.57 4.91
CA THR A 283 8.98 -22.20 5.05
C THR A 283 8.00 -21.37 5.86
N LEU A 284 8.45 -20.67 6.91
CA LEU A 284 7.58 -19.94 7.84
C LEU A 284 7.59 -18.44 7.58
N VAL A 285 6.40 -17.84 7.39
CA VAL A 285 6.23 -16.40 7.15
C VAL A 285 6.94 -15.56 8.23
N ARG A 286 6.77 -15.89 9.51
CA ARG A 286 7.40 -15.19 10.63
C ARG A 286 8.94 -15.19 10.64
N ARG A 287 9.58 -16.00 9.78
CA ARG A 287 11.05 -16.05 9.66
C ARG A 287 11.60 -15.24 8.49
N LEU A 288 10.74 -14.78 7.59
CA LEU A 288 11.18 -14.04 6.40
C LEU A 288 11.98 -12.79 6.76
N SER A 289 11.55 -12.06 7.78
CA SER A 289 12.25 -10.83 8.23
C SER A 289 13.69 -11.08 8.72
N ARG A 290 14.07 -12.32 9.06
CA ARG A 290 15.44 -12.68 9.45
C ARG A 290 16.42 -12.71 8.28
N ARG A 291 15.93 -12.71 7.06
CA ARG A 291 16.71 -12.73 5.82
C ARG A 291 16.96 -11.32 5.26
N LEU A 292 16.41 -10.30 5.92
CA LEU A 292 16.63 -8.92 5.49
C LEU A 292 18.05 -8.47 5.78
N PRO A 293 18.64 -7.65 4.90
CA PRO A 293 20.00 -7.12 5.09
C PRO A 293 20.15 -6.30 6.37
N ASP A 294 21.21 -6.52 7.14
CA ASP A 294 21.47 -5.83 8.41
C ASP A 294 21.53 -4.30 8.26
N ARG A 295 21.96 -3.80 7.09
CA ARG A 295 22.02 -2.37 6.79
C ARG A 295 20.67 -1.64 6.85
N LEU A 296 19.57 -2.37 6.75
CA LEU A 296 18.23 -1.81 6.87
C LEU A 296 17.81 -1.55 8.32
N PHE A 297 18.55 -2.11 9.29
CA PHE A 297 18.16 -2.05 10.69
C PHE A 297 19.13 -1.16 11.47
N PRO A 298 18.65 -0.09 12.10
CA PRO A 298 19.46 0.63 13.08
C PRO A 298 19.82 -0.28 14.26
N LEU A 299 21.08 -0.26 14.70
CA LEU A 299 21.46 -0.97 15.93
C LEU A 299 20.70 -0.41 17.13
N HIS A 300 20.79 0.88 17.31
CA HIS A 300 20.07 1.74 18.23
C HIS A 300 20.23 3.16 17.72
N TYR A 301 19.43 4.06 18.22
CA TYR A 301 19.61 5.48 17.97
C TYR A 301 20.01 6.16 19.29
N THR A 302 21.10 6.94 19.27
CA THR A 302 21.55 7.71 20.43
C THR A 302 21.07 9.16 20.25
N ILE A 303 20.33 9.65 21.21
CA ILE A 303 19.72 10.98 21.24
C ILE A 303 19.87 11.55 22.64
N THR A 304 19.90 12.86 22.82
CA THR A 304 19.83 13.44 24.16
C THR A 304 18.40 13.37 24.72
N VAL A 305 18.26 13.33 26.05
CA VAL A 305 16.94 13.37 26.72
C VAL A 305 16.13 14.58 26.27
N GLY A 306 16.77 15.75 26.11
CA GLY A 306 16.12 16.96 25.61
C GLY A 306 15.59 16.81 24.20
N GLU A 307 16.38 16.25 23.28
CA GLU A 307 15.96 16.00 21.90
C GLU A 307 14.87 14.94 21.83
N LEU A 308 14.93 13.89 22.68
CA LEU A 308 13.89 12.88 22.77
C LEU A 308 12.56 13.48 23.22
N ASN A 309 12.57 14.30 24.28
CA ASN A 309 11.39 15.00 24.78
C ASN A 309 10.83 16.00 23.75
N GLN A 310 11.72 16.71 23.05
CA GLN A 310 11.32 17.60 21.95
C GLN A 310 10.68 16.82 20.79
N ALA A 311 11.29 15.71 20.38
CA ALA A 311 10.74 14.85 19.33
C ALA A 311 9.38 14.26 19.74
N ALA A 312 9.20 13.91 21.01
CA ALA A 312 7.93 13.42 21.57
C ALA A 312 6.88 14.53 21.77
N LYS A 313 7.24 15.81 21.58
CA LYS A 313 6.41 16.99 21.91
C LYS A 313 5.84 16.93 23.35
N GLY A 314 6.65 16.42 24.29
CA GLY A 314 6.26 16.26 25.69
C GLY A 314 7.39 15.66 26.51
N GLN A 315 7.17 15.57 27.81
CA GLN A 315 8.16 14.99 28.74
C GLN A 315 8.03 13.46 28.74
N LEU A 316 8.77 12.79 27.84
CA LEU A 316 8.83 11.33 27.81
C LEU A 316 9.74 10.79 28.94
N VAL A 317 10.85 11.48 29.20
CA VAL A 317 11.81 11.17 30.27
C VAL A 317 11.99 12.41 31.14
N THR A 318 11.86 12.25 32.45
CA THR A 318 12.00 13.32 33.46
C THR A 318 13.03 12.97 34.53
N GLY A 319 13.45 14.00 35.29
CA GLY A 319 14.40 13.81 36.40
C GLY A 319 15.85 13.52 35.97
N VAL A 320 16.17 13.67 34.69
CA VAL A 320 17.51 13.49 34.11
C VAL A 320 17.89 14.76 33.36
N ASP A 321 19.19 15.07 33.30
CA ASP A 321 19.69 16.23 32.54
C ASP A 321 19.31 16.09 31.07
N GLY A 322 18.77 17.15 30.48
CA GLY A 322 18.39 17.19 29.06
C GLY A 322 19.54 16.95 28.08
N GLN A 323 20.79 17.12 28.49
CA GLN A 323 22.01 16.83 27.71
C GLN A 323 22.46 15.38 27.83
N GLU A 324 21.90 14.59 28.76
CA GLU A 324 22.28 13.20 28.96
C GLU A 324 21.95 12.37 27.72
N PRO A 325 22.92 11.62 27.16
CA PRO A 325 22.67 10.74 26.01
C PRO A 325 21.87 9.51 26.43
N VAL A 326 20.87 9.20 25.65
CA VAL A 326 20.01 8.01 25.83
C VAL A 326 19.97 7.21 24.54
N LYS A 327 19.94 5.88 24.67
CA LYS A 327 19.78 4.96 23.53
C LYS A 327 18.31 4.56 23.42
N VAL A 328 17.79 4.67 22.21
CA VAL A 328 16.42 4.24 21.90
C VAL A 328 16.42 3.14 20.85
N TYR A 329 15.43 2.28 20.91
CA TYR A 329 15.19 1.16 20.00
C TYR A 329 13.74 1.20 19.53
N VAL A 330 13.52 0.73 18.30
CA VAL A 330 12.16 0.54 17.78
C VAL A 330 12.00 -0.94 17.43
N PHE A 331 11.03 -1.60 18.06
CA PHE A 331 10.82 -3.03 17.98
C PHE A 331 9.43 -3.40 17.47
N ASP A 332 9.31 -4.64 16.98
CA ASP A 332 8.01 -5.31 16.82
C ASP A 332 7.57 -5.97 18.14
N GLU A 333 6.39 -6.58 18.14
CA GLU A 333 5.81 -7.30 19.29
C GLU A 333 6.68 -8.47 19.82
N ASN A 334 7.68 -8.91 19.05
CA ASN A 334 8.62 -9.99 19.42
C ASN A 334 10.01 -9.44 19.77
N CYS A 335 10.11 -8.16 20.10
CA CYS A 335 11.38 -7.47 20.39
C CYS A 335 12.42 -7.56 19.27
N ARG A 336 11.98 -7.61 17.99
CA ARG A 336 12.86 -7.55 16.84
C ARG A 336 12.95 -6.12 16.34
N LYS A 337 14.15 -5.72 15.93
CA LYS A 337 14.40 -4.40 15.37
C LYS A 337 13.55 -4.16 14.12
N LYS A 338 13.05 -2.95 13.99
CA LYS A 338 12.34 -2.48 12.81
C LYS A 338 13.32 -1.85 11.82
N PRO A 339 13.10 -1.99 10.51
CA PRO A 339 13.86 -1.25 9.50
C PRO A 339 13.70 0.27 9.65
N PHE A 340 14.61 1.02 9.05
CA PHE A 340 14.45 2.47 8.93
C PHE A 340 13.10 2.82 8.30
N GLY A 341 12.41 3.80 8.87
CA GLY A 341 11.10 4.26 8.43
C GLY A 341 9.92 3.37 8.82
N ALA A 342 10.15 2.20 9.40
CA ALA A 342 9.10 1.29 9.85
C ALA A 342 8.62 1.63 11.27
N TRP A 343 7.30 1.66 11.46
CA TRP A 343 6.69 1.86 12.77
C TRP A 343 6.92 0.69 13.71
N GLY A 344 7.10 0.96 15.00
CA GLY A 344 7.21 -0.03 16.06
C GLY A 344 7.14 0.61 17.43
N GLU A 345 7.21 -0.21 18.48
CA GLU A 345 7.19 0.26 19.87
C GLU A 345 8.54 0.84 20.25
N LEU A 346 8.52 2.02 20.88
CA LEU A 346 9.72 2.74 21.31
C LEU A 346 10.16 2.27 22.69
N TYR A 347 11.37 1.73 22.75
CA TYR A 347 12.06 1.36 23.98
C TYR A 347 13.20 2.34 24.29
N VAL A 348 13.32 2.73 25.56
CA VAL A 348 14.39 3.57 26.08
C VAL A 348 15.33 2.74 26.93
N MET A 349 16.64 2.84 26.70
CA MET A 349 17.66 2.06 27.41
C MET A 349 18.14 2.78 28.66
N ASP A 350 18.18 2.05 29.79
CA ASP A 350 18.76 2.47 31.08
C ASP A 350 18.20 3.79 31.66
N CYS A 351 17.26 4.42 31.00
CA CYS A 351 16.58 5.62 31.44
C CYS A 351 15.07 5.38 31.43
N LYS A 352 14.45 5.48 32.59
CA LYS A 352 13.04 5.13 32.78
C LYS A 352 12.12 6.27 32.30
N PRO A 353 11.23 6.03 31.31
CA PRO A 353 10.21 6.98 30.90
C PRO A 353 9.22 7.28 32.05
N GLU A 354 8.47 8.38 31.96
CA GLU A 354 7.39 8.65 32.94
C GLU A 354 6.33 7.56 32.98
N GLN A 355 5.95 7.09 31.80
CA GLN A 355 5.06 5.95 31.64
C GLN A 355 5.87 4.75 31.13
N VAL A 356 5.83 3.64 31.83
CA VAL A 356 6.47 2.38 31.44
C VAL A 356 5.39 1.33 31.33
N LEU A 357 5.24 0.73 30.13
CA LEU A 357 4.33 -0.38 29.91
C LEU A 357 4.97 -1.72 30.26
N ASP A 358 6.25 -1.88 29.92
CA ASP A 358 7.00 -3.12 30.17
C ASP A 358 8.50 -2.82 30.37
N GLU A 359 9.20 -3.78 31.00
CA GLU A 359 10.65 -3.77 31.23
C GLU A 359 11.24 -5.08 30.75
N ILE A 360 12.20 -5.03 29.83
CA ILE A 360 12.86 -6.22 29.29
C ILE A 360 14.38 -6.12 29.42
N THR A 361 15.06 -7.28 29.49
CA THR A 361 16.51 -7.34 29.29
C THR A 361 16.83 -7.05 27.83
N ASN A 362 17.80 -6.19 27.55
CA ASN A 362 18.16 -5.83 26.20
C ASN A 362 18.65 -7.07 25.40
N PRO A 363 17.94 -7.54 24.36
CA PRO A 363 18.33 -8.70 23.57
C PRO A 363 19.54 -8.43 22.64
N TYR A 364 19.99 -7.17 22.54
CA TYR A 364 21.06 -6.74 21.64
C TYR A 364 22.30 -6.20 22.35
N GLY A 365 22.40 -6.36 23.68
CA GLY A 365 23.55 -5.92 24.47
C GLY A 365 23.24 -5.85 25.97
N PRO A 366 24.14 -5.30 26.77
CA PRO A 366 23.93 -5.13 28.20
C PRO A 366 22.85 -4.06 28.46
N GLY A 367 22.20 -4.11 29.63
CA GLY A 367 21.29 -3.10 30.12
C GLY A 367 19.81 -3.51 30.05
N LYS A 368 18.94 -2.63 30.53
CA LYS A 368 17.50 -2.79 30.55
C LYS A 368 16.85 -1.85 29.53
N LEU A 369 15.78 -2.32 28.94
CA LEU A 369 14.94 -1.54 28.03
C LEU A 369 13.56 -1.36 28.65
N TYR A 370 13.08 -0.14 28.58
CA TYR A 370 11.76 0.26 29.09
C TYR A 370 10.86 0.63 27.92
N ASP A 371 9.74 -0.07 27.79
CA ASP A 371 8.68 0.29 26.84
C ASP A 371 8.04 1.61 27.25
N SER A 372 8.11 2.59 26.37
CA SER A 372 7.57 3.94 26.62
C SER A 372 6.07 4.07 26.36
N GLY A 373 5.42 3.01 25.89
CA GLY A 373 4.01 3.07 25.46
C GLY A 373 3.79 3.93 24.21
N ARG A 374 4.85 4.31 23.50
CA ARG A 374 4.78 5.18 22.30
C ARG A 374 5.20 4.40 21.06
N THR A 375 4.47 4.60 19.99
CA THR A 375 4.84 4.07 18.67
C THR A 375 5.67 5.11 17.93
N ALA A 376 6.84 4.70 17.42
CA ALA A 376 7.76 5.57 16.71
C ALA A 376 8.44 4.84 15.54
N ARG A 377 9.17 5.61 14.72
CA ARG A 377 10.08 5.09 13.69
C ARG A 377 11.37 5.89 13.67
N ILE A 378 12.47 5.24 13.34
CA ILE A 378 13.76 5.87 13.07
C ILE A 378 13.85 6.10 11.57
N LEU A 379 13.97 7.34 11.14
CA LEU A 379 14.05 7.70 9.73
C LEU A 379 15.48 7.46 9.17
N PRO A 380 15.66 7.36 7.83
CA PRO A 380 16.97 7.14 7.22
C PRO A 380 18.02 8.25 7.49
N ASP A 381 17.59 9.44 7.88
CA ASP A 381 18.45 10.54 8.32
C ASP A 381 18.86 10.44 9.80
N GLY A 382 18.38 9.40 10.51
CA GLY A 382 18.58 9.17 11.91
C GLY A 382 17.64 9.94 12.83
N SER A 383 16.68 10.72 12.31
CA SER A 383 15.70 11.40 13.14
C SER A 383 14.60 10.45 13.63
N LEU A 384 14.06 10.75 14.82
CA LEU A 384 12.94 10.02 15.40
C LEU A 384 11.62 10.71 15.02
N ASP A 385 10.63 9.90 14.65
CA ASP A 385 9.29 10.35 14.32
C ASP A 385 8.26 9.53 15.12
N PHE A 386 7.27 10.21 15.70
CA PHE A 386 6.24 9.60 16.51
C PHE A 386 4.93 9.49 15.74
N LEU A 387 4.24 8.37 15.88
CA LEU A 387 3.02 8.07 15.13
C LEU A 387 1.95 9.17 15.26
N GLU A 388 1.81 9.73 16.46
CA GLU A 388 0.82 10.78 16.75
C GLU A 388 1.09 12.09 16.02
N GLN A 389 2.27 12.29 15.43
CA GLN A 389 2.71 13.56 14.87
C GLN A 389 2.63 13.66 13.35
N GLY A 390 2.58 12.56 12.62
CA GLY A 390 2.58 12.61 11.17
C GLY A 390 2.19 11.29 10.49
N GLY A 391 2.39 10.17 11.19
CA GLY A 391 2.05 8.85 10.66
C GLY A 391 0.55 8.55 10.61
N ARG A 392 -0.30 9.51 10.96
CA ARG A 392 -1.76 9.36 11.03
C ARG A 392 -2.53 10.19 10.01
N THR A 393 -1.85 10.76 9.03
CA THR A 393 -2.50 11.40 7.90
C THR A 393 -2.88 10.35 6.85
N ILE A 394 -4.16 10.05 6.74
CA ILE A 394 -4.70 8.98 5.90
C ILE A 394 -5.44 9.57 4.71
N MET A 395 -5.18 9.03 3.52
CA MET A 395 -5.90 9.36 2.31
C MET A 395 -7.26 8.66 2.29
N GLN A 396 -8.29 9.40 1.93
CA GLN A 396 -9.59 8.89 1.53
C GLN A 396 -9.89 9.34 0.10
N GLU A 397 -10.10 8.40 -0.80
CA GLU A 397 -10.55 8.69 -2.15
C GLU A 397 -12.08 8.68 -2.21
N GLY A 398 -12.67 9.71 -2.79
CA GLY A 398 -14.10 9.87 -2.96
C GLY A 398 -14.46 10.27 -4.39
N LEU A 399 -15.77 10.40 -4.67
CA LEU A 399 -16.29 10.79 -5.99
C LEU A 399 -15.83 12.19 -6.44
N THR A 400 -15.49 13.06 -5.50
CA THR A 400 -15.08 14.45 -5.74
C THR A 400 -13.58 14.67 -5.69
N GLY A 401 -12.78 13.59 -5.50
CA GLY A 401 -11.34 13.66 -5.40
C GLY A 401 -10.79 13.01 -4.12
N ARG A 402 -9.53 13.27 -3.85
CA ARG A 402 -8.80 12.73 -2.70
C ARG A 402 -8.80 13.72 -1.55
N GLN A 403 -9.01 13.22 -0.34
CA GLN A 403 -8.94 13.98 0.90
C GLN A 403 -7.93 13.31 1.84
N PHE A 404 -7.18 14.14 2.57
CA PHE A 404 -6.21 13.66 3.56
C PHE A 404 -6.69 14.08 4.95
N HIS A 405 -6.90 13.10 5.83
CA HIS A 405 -7.41 13.30 7.19
C HIS A 405 -6.30 13.10 8.20
N ASP A 406 -6.04 14.09 9.02
CA ASP A 406 -5.20 13.96 10.21
C ASP A 406 -6.04 13.34 11.34
N LEU A 407 -5.92 12.03 11.51
CA LEU A 407 -6.69 11.27 12.50
C LEU A 407 -6.37 11.71 13.94
N TYR A 408 -5.15 12.17 14.21
CA TYR A 408 -4.75 12.63 15.53
C TYR A 408 -5.45 13.95 15.90
N GLN A 409 -5.54 14.90 14.97
CA GLN A 409 -6.27 16.15 15.20
C GLN A 409 -7.76 15.89 15.45
N ILE A 410 -8.36 14.95 14.70
CA ILE A 410 -9.77 14.55 14.87
C ILE A 410 -9.99 13.95 16.26
N GLU A 411 -9.14 13.03 16.70
CA GLU A 411 -9.21 12.43 18.04
C GLU A 411 -9.03 13.46 19.15
N THR A 412 -8.11 14.40 18.95
CA THR A 412 -7.85 15.49 19.89
C THR A 412 -9.07 16.41 20.02
N ALA A 413 -9.71 16.75 18.90
CA ALA A 413 -10.94 17.54 18.89
C ALA A 413 -12.09 16.83 19.63
N LEU A 414 -12.26 15.54 19.39
CA LEU A 414 -13.28 14.72 20.07
C LEU A 414 -13.05 14.65 21.58
N LYS A 415 -11.81 14.43 22.02
CA LYS A 415 -11.45 14.35 23.46
C LYS A 415 -11.61 15.66 24.22
N GLN A 416 -11.73 16.79 23.55
CA GLN A 416 -12.02 18.08 24.18
C GLN A 416 -13.51 18.24 24.55
N VAL A 417 -14.40 17.38 24.01
CA VAL A 417 -15.82 17.42 24.38
C VAL A 417 -15.99 16.81 25.76
N PRO A 418 -16.62 17.54 26.73
CA PRO A 418 -16.84 17.04 28.08
C PRO A 418 -17.57 15.69 28.08
N GLY A 419 -17.06 14.72 28.84
CA GLY A 419 -17.62 13.38 28.94
C GLY A 419 -17.07 12.35 27.93
N VAL A 420 -16.19 12.76 27.01
CA VAL A 420 -15.44 11.84 26.15
C VAL A 420 -14.18 11.39 26.89
N GLU A 421 -14.04 10.09 27.11
CA GLU A 421 -12.88 9.45 27.76
C GLU A 421 -11.85 8.99 26.74
N GLU A 422 -12.34 8.33 25.66
CA GLU A 422 -11.50 7.79 24.61
C GLU A 422 -12.11 8.12 23.24
N ALA A 423 -11.25 8.41 22.27
CA ALA A 423 -11.61 8.55 20.87
C ALA A 423 -10.55 7.91 19.98
N ALA A 424 -10.96 7.16 18.96
CA ALA A 424 -10.09 6.54 17.99
C ALA A 424 -10.66 6.74 16.58
N ALA A 425 -9.96 7.51 15.74
CA ALA A 425 -10.33 7.77 14.36
C ALA A 425 -9.61 6.82 13.39
N TYR A 426 -10.27 6.48 12.29
CA TYR A 426 -9.74 5.63 11.24
C TYR A 426 -10.58 5.74 9.97
N VAL A 427 -10.02 5.30 8.85
CA VAL A 427 -10.78 5.12 7.61
C VAL A 427 -11.12 3.64 7.47
N ARG A 428 -12.36 3.34 7.13
CA ARG A 428 -12.85 1.97 6.92
C ARG A 428 -13.63 1.85 5.61
N TYR A 429 -13.79 0.62 5.18
CA TYR A 429 -14.67 0.29 4.07
C TYR A 429 -16.11 0.17 4.58
N ALA A 430 -17.03 0.93 3.98
CA ALA A 430 -18.46 0.93 4.27
C ALA A 430 -19.27 0.32 3.11
N ASP A 431 -20.59 0.38 3.21
CA ASP A 431 -21.49 -0.10 2.17
C ASP A 431 -21.17 0.53 0.81
N GLY A 432 -21.20 -0.30 -0.24
CA GLY A 432 -20.80 0.09 -1.59
C GLY A 432 -19.30 0.21 -1.79
N ASN A 433 -18.49 -0.36 -0.87
CA ASN A 433 -17.02 -0.35 -0.89
C ASN A 433 -16.38 1.05 -0.94
N LYS A 434 -17.05 2.01 -0.32
CA LYS A 434 -16.54 3.37 -0.15
C LYS A 434 -15.65 3.44 1.09
N LEU A 435 -14.58 4.19 1.00
CA LEU A 435 -13.79 4.58 2.17
C LEU A 435 -14.56 5.64 2.96
N VAL A 436 -14.72 5.44 4.25
CA VAL A 436 -15.46 6.33 5.15
C VAL A 436 -14.62 6.62 6.38
N LEU A 437 -14.42 7.92 6.64
CA LEU A 437 -13.81 8.39 7.87
C LEU A 437 -14.76 8.11 9.03
N THR A 438 -14.29 7.46 10.08
CA THR A 438 -15.08 7.00 11.22
C THR A 438 -14.32 7.28 12.51
N ALA A 439 -15.03 7.59 13.57
CA ALA A 439 -14.47 7.70 14.91
C ALA A 439 -15.28 6.84 15.91
N GLU A 440 -14.60 5.98 16.64
CA GLU A 440 -15.14 5.29 17.80
C GLU A 440 -14.91 6.14 19.04
N VAL A 441 -15.98 6.38 19.80
CA VAL A 441 -15.94 7.24 20.99
C VAL A 441 -16.46 6.47 22.19
N LYS A 442 -15.77 6.57 23.32
CA LYS A 442 -16.17 6.03 24.61
C LYS A 442 -16.24 7.17 25.64
N GLY A 443 -17.24 7.16 26.49
CA GLY A 443 -17.41 8.17 27.51
C GLY A 443 -18.58 7.88 28.43
N THR A 444 -18.74 8.74 29.45
CA THR A 444 -19.72 8.59 30.53
C THR A 444 -21.10 9.17 30.22
N MET A 445 -21.27 9.88 29.12
CA MET A 445 -22.53 10.52 28.72
C MET A 445 -22.96 10.08 27.33
N GLU A 446 -24.27 9.85 27.15
CA GLU A 446 -24.90 9.81 25.80
C GLU A 446 -24.86 11.21 25.17
N GLN A 447 -23.69 11.58 24.67
CA GLN A 447 -23.55 12.80 23.89
C GLN A 447 -24.23 12.63 22.55
N ASN A 448 -24.95 13.66 22.12
CA ASN A 448 -25.49 13.72 20.78
C ASN A 448 -24.30 13.73 19.77
N ALA A 449 -24.31 12.79 18.81
CA ALA A 449 -23.30 12.70 17.75
C ALA A 449 -23.12 14.04 17.02
N ASP A 450 -24.14 14.88 16.95
CA ASP A 450 -24.09 16.20 16.32
C ASP A 450 -23.14 17.17 17.07
N VAL A 451 -23.06 17.07 18.40
CA VAL A 451 -22.12 17.88 19.21
C VAL A 451 -20.68 17.49 18.88
N LEU A 452 -20.40 16.19 18.80
CA LEU A 452 -19.08 15.67 18.44
C LEU A 452 -18.67 16.09 17.02
N LYS A 453 -19.60 15.99 16.09
CA LYS A 453 -19.39 16.40 14.70
C LYS A 453 -19.14 17.90 14.58
N ALA A 454 -19.92 18.72 15.29
CA ALA A 454 -19.74 20.17 15.31
C ALA A 454 -18.38 20.57 15.89
N GLN A 455 -17.89 19.87 16.92
CA GLN A 455 -16.56 20.12 17.49
C GLN A 455 -15.45 19.81 16.48
N VAL A 456 -15.53 18.67 15.77
CA VAL A 456 -14.56 18.34 14.72
C VAL A 456 -14.66 19.32 13.55
N GLU A 457 -15.87 19.72 13.13
CA GLU A 457 -16.07 20.70 12.05
C GLU A 457 -15.43 22.04 12.41
N ALA A 458 -15.58 22.48 13.66
CA ALA A 458 -15.01 23.76 14.13
C ALA A 458 -13.47 23.77 14.18
N GLN A 459 -12.84 22.64 14.49
CA GLN A 459 -11.39 22.54 14.64
C GLN A 459 -10.65 22.05 13.40
N CYS A 460 -11.23 21.09 12.68
CA CYS A 460 -10.61 20.42 11.56
C CYS A 460 -11.23 20.77 10.20
N GLY A 461 -12.41 21.40 10.20
CA GLY A 461 -13.17 21.70 8.98
C GLY A 461 -14.18 20.63 8.57
N LYS A 462 -15.17 21.02 7.76
CA LYS A 462 -16.32 20.19 7.37
C LYS A 462 -15.93 18.88 6.64
N ALA A 463 -14.86 18.91 5.86
CA ALA A 463 -14.37 17.75 5.12
C ALA A 463 -13.82 16.62 6.02
N HIS A 464 -13.52 16.93 7.28
CA HIS A 464 -12.89 16.00 8.24
C HIS A 464 -13.85 15.48 9.32
N VAL A 465 -15.15 15.69 9.13
CA VAL A 465 -16.18 15.24 10.09
C VAL A 465 -16.42 13.73 9.93
N PRO A 466 -16.14 12.90 10.97
CA PRO A 466 -16.29 11.46 10.87
C PRO A 466 -17.72 10.99 11.12
N ASP A 467 -18.01 9.76 10.70
CA ASP A 467 -19.11 9.00 11.26
C ASP A 467 -18.78 8.61 12.70
N ILE A 468 -19.69 8.87 13.64
CA ILE A 468 -19.49 8.58 15.07
C ILE A 468 -20.08 7.22 15.41
N LEU A 469 -19.28 6.36 16.02
CA LEU A 469 -19.67 5.08 16.60
C LEU A 469 -19.42 5.12 18.11
N TRP A 470 -20.44 4.89 18.87
CA TRP A 470 -20.34 4.75 20.34
C TRP A 470 -19.91 3.33 20.74
N LYS A 471 -18.99 3.24 21.71
CA LYS A 471 -18.54 1.98 22.34
C LYS A 471 -19.03 1.87 23.77
#